data_586081d4026474f8814d40c278f188f6
#
_entry.id   586081d4026474f8814d40c278f188f6
#
_cell.length_a   1.000
_cell.length_b   1.000
_cell.length_c   1.000
_cell.angle_alpha   90.00
_cell.angle_beta   90.00
_cell.angle_gamma   90.00
#
_symmetry.space_group_name_H-M   'P 1'
#
loop_
_entity.id
_entity.type
_entity.pdbx_description
1 polymer ?
#
loop_
_entity_poly.entity_id
_entity_poly.type
_entity_poly.pdbx_seq_one_letter_code
_entity_poly.pdbx_strand_id
1 'polypeptide(L)'
;MSNELKFKISHKETDDNSSEFVIKPLERGYGITVGNSLRRALLTAVPGAAITNVKIEGALHEFSTLDGIKEDVADILMNLKAVRFHLFESVVEPIRLKIKGKKTFTAANIQAASNDFTILNPDLYITDIAKDTTLEIELRLGIGKGYKSSEENTLNNSPVGIIPIDSIFNPVTKVTFNVSSLPGAKEDLEMLSLDVTTDGSITPIDAVSYCSSVLSEHYNIIHSISNPSVLEIDKPVSEEILQTRKLLESSIDEMELSVRSHNCLEAAGITLIGALVQKEESEMLEYKNFGRKSLNELIEKLETMGLKFGMDISPYLDNENNEA
;
A
#
# COMPACT_ATOMS: atom_id res chain seq x y z
N MET A 1 -31.88 -16.69 26.02
CA MET A 1 -32.20 -15.63 25.04
C MET A 1 -31.11 -14.57 25.19
N SER A 2 -30.09 -14.63 24.35
CA SER A 2 -29.05 -13.59 24.30
C SER A 2 -29.72 -12.33 23.74
N ASN A 3 -29.88 -11.30 24.55
CA ASN A 3 -30.21 -9.97 24.08
C ASN A 3 -28.98 -9.52 23.25
N GLU A 4 -29.08 -9.62 21.92
CA GLU A 4 -28.09 -9.04 21.03
C GLU A 4 -28.08 -7.53 21.27
N LEU A 5 -27.04 -7.06 21.94
CA LEU A 5 -26.76 -5.63 22.10
C LEU A 5 -26.59 -5.03 20.70
N LYS A 6 -27.58 -4.28 20.24
CA LYS A 6 -27.46 -3.56 18.95
C LYS A 6 -26.54 -2.39 19.15
N PHE A 7 -25.29 -2.56 18.73
CA PHE A 7 -24.29 -1.48 18.70
C PHE A 7 -24.75 -0.34 17.80
N LYS A 8 -24.54 0.89 18.23
CA LYS A 8 -24.75 2.07 17.43
C LYS A 8 -23.44 2.86 17.42
N ILE A 9 -22.99 3.19 16.23
CA ILE A 9 -21.87 4.08 16.00
C ILE A 9 -22.46 5.35 15.42
N SER A 10 -22.16 6.48 16.03
CA SER A 10 -22.43 7.80 15.49
C SER A 10 -21.14 8.57 15.40
N HIS A 11 -20.99 9.38 14.37
CA HIS A 11 -19.85 10.28 14.22
C HIS A 11 -20.36 11.71 14.07
N LYS A 12 -19.55 12.65 14.50
CA LYS A 12 -19.76 14.08 14.36
C LYS A 12 -18.47 14.71 13.88
N GLU A 13 -18.52 15.29 12.71
CA GLU A 13 -17.42 16.11 12.20
C GLU A 13 -17.26 17.35 13.09
N THR A 14 -16.07 17.56 13.61
CA THR A 14 -15.74 18.72 14.44
C THR A 14 -15.06 19.78 13.58
N ASP A 15 -14.18 19.36 12.68
CA ASP A 15 -13.50 20.15 11.66
C ASP A 15 -13.27 19.26 10.43
N ASP A 16 -12.79 19.84 9.32
CA ASP A 16 -12.52 19.11 8.06
C ASP A 16 -11.64 17.87 8.27
N ASN A 17 -10.70 17.93 9.22
CA ASN A 17 -9.73 16.89 9.51
C ASN A 17 -9.91 16.25 10.90
N SER A 18 -11.02 16.53 11.60
CA SER A 18 -11.28 16.02 12.95
C SER A 18 -12.71 15.54 13.11
N SER A 19 -12.87 14.36 13.71
CA SER A 19 -14.19 13.78 14.00
C SER A 19 -14.24 13.10 15.36
N GLU A 20 -15.37 13.24 16.04
CA GLU A 20 -15.73 12.49 17.24
C GLU A 20 -16.59 11.28 16.86
N PHE A 21 -16.20 10.11 17.31
CA PHE A 21 -16.94 8.84 17.16
C PHE A 21 -17.49 8.41 18.50
N VAL A 22 -18.79 8.12 18.56
CA VAL A 22 -19.43 7.61 19.77
C VAL A 22 -19.94 6.20 19.52
N ILE A 23 -19.40 5.24 20.25
CA ILE A 23 -19.70 3.81 20.17
C ILE A 23 -20.45 3.39 21.43
N LYS A 24 -21.66 2.88 21.29
CA LYS A 24 -22.52 2.45 22.40
C LYS A 24 -23.61 1.48 21.93
N PRO A 25 -24.19 0.62 22.84
CA PRO A 25 -23.69 0.31 24.17
C PRO A 25 -22.50 -0.64 24.09
N LEU A 26 -21.58 -0.56 25.02
CA LEU A 26 -20.50 -1.54 25.24
C LEU A 26 -20.70 -2.21 26.61
N GLU A 27 -20.32 -3.46 26.74
CA GLU A 27 -20.26 -4.12 28.04
C GLU A 27 -19.14 -3.53 28.87
N ARG A 28 -19.30 -3.62 30.21
CA ARG A 28 -18.33 -3.07 31.16
C ARG A 28 -16.91 -3.60 30.92
N GLY A 29 -15.96 -2.68 30.81
CA GLY A 29 -14.54 -2.94 30.55
C GLY A 29 -14.16 -2.97 29.05
N TYR A 30 -15.12 -3.17 28.15
CA TYR A 30 -14.82 -3.19 26.71
C TYR A 30 -14.54 -1.80 26.14
N GLY A 31 -15.06 -0.73 26.74
CA GLY A 31 -14.77 0.63 26.33
C GLY A 31 -13.27 0.94 26.30
N ILE A 32 -12.55 0.58 27.35
CA ILE A 32 -11.09 0.76 27.44
C ILE A 32 -10.37 -0.16 26.47
N THR A 33 -10.77 -1.42 26.35
CA THR A 33 -10.14 -2.41 25.45
C THR A 33 -10.25 -1.95 23.99
N VAL A 34 -11.45 -1.59 23.53
CA VAL A 34 -11.70 -1.15 22.17
C VAL A 34 -11.02 0.21 21.91
N GLY A 35 -11.19 1.17 22.82
CA GLY A 35 -10.61 2.51 22.68
C GLY A 35 -9.09 2.49 22.58
N ASN A 36 -8.41 1.71 23.44
CA ASN A 36 -6.96 1.60 23.39
C ASN A 36 -6.46 0.85 22.14
N SER A 37 -7.16 -0.21 21.72
CA SER A 37 -6.81 -0.96 20.51
C SER A 37 -6.92 -0.07 19.26
N LEU A 38 -8.03 0.66 19.12
CA LEU A 38 -8.22 1.61 18.02
C LEU A 38 -7.20 2.74 18.06
N ARG A 39 -6.97 3.34 19.24
CA ARG A 39 -5.97 4.41 19.37
C ARG A 39 -4.59 3.95 18.93
N ARG A 40 -4.15 2.78 19.33
CA ARG A 40 -2.83 2.24 18.95
C ARG A 40 -2.77 1.95 17.45
N ALA A 41 -3.80 1.31 16.88
CA ALA A 41 -3.87 1.02 15.46
C ALA A 41 -3.87 2.31 14.61
N LEU A 42 -4.66 3.32 15.00
CA LEU A 42 -4.73 4.61 14.30
C LEU A 42 -3.37 5.33 14.27
N LEU A 43 -2.60 5.26 15.34
CA LEU A 43 -1.30 5.91 15.43
C LEU A 43 -0.16 5.14 14.72
N THR A 44 -0.37 3.91 14.25
CA THR A 44 0.73 3.07 13.72
C THR A 44 0.41 2.32 12.45
N ALA A 45 -0.86 1.99 12.18
CA ALA A 45 -1.23 1.07 11.10
C ALA A 45 -1.68 1.76 9.81
N VAL A 46 -2.14 3.02 9.89
CA VAL A 46 -2.62 3.75 8.71
C VAL A 46 -1.44 4.09 7.80
N PRO A 47 -1.48 3.69 6.52
CA PRO A 47 -0.44 4.05 5.57
C PRO A 47 -0.51 5.53 5.20
N GLY A 48 0.62 6.11 4.87
CA GLY A 48 0.73 7.46 4.36
C GLY A 48 1.99 7.65 3.54
N ALA A 49 2.21 8.87 3.06
CA ALA A 49 3.33 9.25 2.23
C ALA A 49 4.27 10.22 2.94
N ALA A 50 5.56 10.05 2.73
CA ALA A 50 6.58 10.96 3.25
C ALA A 50 7.81 10.98 2.35
N ILE A 51 8.65 12.02 2.51
CA ILE A 51 9.97 12.06 1.89
C ILE A 51 10.87 11.05 2.62
N THR A 52 11.55 10.21 1.86
CA THR A 52 12.49 9.18 2.37
C THR A 52 13.94 9.54 2.13
N ASN A 53 14.23 10.16 0.99
CA ASN A 53 15.58 10.53 0.60
C ASN A 53 15.58 11.91 -0.05
N VAL A 54 16.65 12.65 0.19
CA VAL A 54 16.88 13.98 -0.36
C VAL A 54 18.28 14.04 -0.95
N LYS A 55 18.40 14.62 -2.14
CA LYS A 55 19.69 14.99 -2.70
C LYS A 55 19.69 16.49 -2.95
N ILE A 56 20.69 17.18 -2.42
CA ILE A 56 20.91 18.63 -2.62
C ILE A 56 22.26 18.80 -3.32
N GLU A 57 22.26 19.49 -4.45
CA GLU A 57 23.50 19.75 -5.16
C GLU A 57 24.43 20.64 -4.31
N GLY A 58 25.67 20.18 -4.15
CA GLY A 58 26.67 20.84 -3.27
C GLY A 58 26.67 20.35 -1.83
N ALA A 59 25.72 19.50 -1.40
CA ALA A 59 25.71 18.86 -0.09
C ALA A 59 26.07 17.37 -0.19
N LEU A 60 27.03 16.93 0.61
CA LEU A 60 27.44 15.51 0.66
C LEU A 60 26.85 14.77 1.87
N HIS A 61 26.48 15.50 2.92
CA HIS A 61 25.91 14.98 4.17
C HIS A 61 25.03 16.06 4.83
N GLU A 62 24.25 15.65 5.80
CA GLU A 62 23.28 16.48 6.53
C GLU A 62 23.88 17.68 7.27
N PHE A 63 25.16 17.63 7.63
CA PHE A 63 25.87 18.72 8.34
C PHE A 63 26.56 19.69 7.40
N SER A 64 26.28 19.65 6.10
CA SER A 64 26.80 20.59 5.13
C SER A 64 26.13 21.96 5.23
N THR A 65 26.86 23.02 4.87
CA THR A 65 26.31 24.36 4.64
C THR A 65 26.38 24.70 3.16
N LEU A 66 25.44 25.50 2.67
CA LEU A 66 25.36 25.88 1.27
C LEU A 66 25.51 27.40 1.12
N ASP A 67 26.41 27.83 0.26
CA ASP A 67 26.63 29.25 0.02
C ASP A 67 25.40 29.92 -0.57
N GLY A 68 24.94 31.00 0.09
CA GLY A 68 23.74 31.74 -0.33
C GLY A 68 22.39 31.09 0.01
N ILE A 69 22.39 30.06 0.82
CA ILE A 69 21.21 29.48 1.47
C ILE A 69 21.27 29.86 2.95
N LYS A 70 20.14 30.27 3.51
CA LYS A 70 20.09 30.81 4.87
C LYS A 70 20.20 29.72 5.93
N GLU A 71 19.45 28.63 5.76
CA GLU A 71 19.43 27.47 6.64
C GLU A 71 20.52 26.49 6.23
N ASP A 72 21.08 25.75 7.18
CA ASP A 72 21.93 24.62 6.89
C ASP A 72 21.14 23.41 6.36
N VAL A 73 21.83 22.39 5.88
CA VAL A 73 21.18 21.22 5.29
C VAL A 73 20.32 20.49 6.33
N ALA A 74 20.76 20.41 7.59
CA ALA A 74 19.99 19.75 8.65
C ALA A 74 18.66 20.44 8.89
N ASP A 75 18.61 21.76 8.94
CA ASP A 75 17.38 22.53 9.10
C ASP A 75 16.46 22.36 7.89
N ILE A 76 17.01 22.38 6.66
CA ILE A 76 16.24 22.11 5.44
C ILE A 76 15.61 20.72 5.51
N LEU A 77 16.35 19.68 5.91
CA LEU A 77 15.84 18.32 6.04
C LEU A 77 14.74 18.22 7.12
N MET A 78 14.90 18.92 8.24
CA MET A 78 13.86 18.98 9.30
C MET A 78 12.58 19.62 8.79
N ASN A 79 12.68 20.69 8.01
CA ASN A 79 11.50 21.34 7.41
C ASN A 79 10.86 20.43 6.35
N LEU A 80 11.64 19.74 5.53
CA LEU A 80 11.13 18.79 4.53
C LEU A 80 10.37 17.59 5.15
N LYS A 81 10.80 17.09 6.31
CA LYS A 81 10.08 16.05 7.07
C LYS A 81 8.65 16.46 7.46
N ALA A 82 8.40 17.75 7.59
CA ALA A 82 7.09 18.28 7.98
C ALA A 82 6.13 18.46 6.80
N VAL A 83 6.58 18.29 5.55
CA VAL A 83 5.70 18.34 4.37
C VAL A 83 4.74 17.16 4.36
N ARG A 84 3.46 17.43 4.13
CA ARG A 84 2.39 16.43 4.08
C ARG A 84 1.87 16.26 2.66
N PHE A 85 1.80 14.99 2.24
CA PHE A 85 1.43 14.60 0.89
C PHE A 85 0.16 13.77 0.88
N HIS A 86 -0.70 14.04 -0.09
CA HIS A 86 -1.74 13.13 -0.53
C HIS A 86 -1.35 12.63 -1.93
N LEU A 87 -1.03 11.34 -2.05
CA LEU A 87 -0.62 10.73 -3.32
C LEU A 87 -1.85 10.23 -4.09
N PHE A 88 -1.82 10.37 -5.41
CA PHE A 88 -2.83 9.80 -6.31
C PHE A 88 -2.41 8.43 -6.83
N GLU A 89 -1.10 8.17 -6.92
CA GLU A 89 -0.53 6.90 -7.36
C GLU A 89 0.45 6.34 -6.33
N SER A 90 0.64 5.02 -6.34
CA SER A 90 1.51 4.32 -5.39
C SER A 90 3.00 4.45 -5.70
N VAL A 91 3.36 4.83 -6.93
CA VAL A 91 4.74 5.03 -7.36
C VAL A 91 4.89 6.44 -7.89
N VAL A 92 5.79 7.21 -7.28
CA VAL A 92 6.11 8.58 -7.70
C VAL A 92 7.58 8.63 -8.10
N GLU A 93 7.85 9.15 -9.30
CA GLU A 93 9.22 9.40 -9.74
C GLU A 93 9.91 10.45 -8.86
N PRO A 94 11.26 10.44 -8.77
CA PRO A 94 11.99 11.44 -8.00
C PRO A 94 11.68 12.86 -8.49
N ILE A 95 11.25 13.72 -7.56
CA ILE A 95 10.88 15.11 -7.82
C ILE A 95 12.14 15.95 -7.90
N ARG A 96 12.39 16.59 -9.05
CA ARG A 96 13.55 17.45 -9.26
C ARG A 96 13.12 18.91 -9.31
N LEU A 97 13.72 19.72 -8.46
CA LEU A 97 13.45 21.13 -8.31
C LEU A 97 14.71 21.95 -8.59
N LYS A 98 14.52 23.04 -9.31
CA LYS A 98 15.56 24.04 -9.52
C LYS A 98 15.01 25.43 -9.25
N ILE A 99 15.40 25.99 -8.10
CA ILE A 99 14.92 27.29 -7.61
C ILE A 99 16.03 28.30 -7.74
N LYS A 100 15.78 29.39 -8.49
CA LYS A 100 16.78 30.45 -8.78
C LYS A 100 16.38 31.78 -8.20
N GLY A 101 17.38 32.53 -7.76
CA GLY A 101 17.25 33.92 -7.34
C GLY A 101 16.70 34.10 -5.93
N LYS A 102 16.62 35.35 -5.47
CA LYS A 102 16.12 35.68 -4.13
C LYS A 102 14.66 35.24 -4.01
N LYS A 103 14.43 34.14 -3.30
CA LYS A 103 13.10 33.55 -3.11
C LYS A 103 13.04 32.76 -1.83
N THR A 104 11.91 32.81 -1.16
CA THR A 104 11.57 31.87 -0.09
C THR A 104 11.12 30.56 -0.73
N PHE A 105 11.75 29.47 -0.39
CA PHE A 105 11.35 28.12 -0.78
C PHE A 105 10.33 27.59 0.22
N THR A 106 9.13 27.26 -0.26
CA THR A 106 8.05 26.69 0.53
C THR A 106 7.58 25.39 -0.10
N ALA A 107 6.77 24.63 0.62
CA ALA A 107 6.20 23.37 0.13
C ALA A 107 5.37 23.57 -1.16
N ALA A 108 4.75 24.74 -1.39
CA ALA A 108 4.06 25.07 -2.64
C ALA A 108 4.97 24.96 -3.89
N ASN A 109 6.27 25.18 -3.74
CA ASN A 109 7.21 25.04 -4.86
C ASN A 109 7.42 23.56 -5.25
N ILE A 110 7.27 22.63 -4.30
CA ILE A 110 7.33 21.19 -4.55
C ILE A 110 6.08 20.77 -5.33
N GLN A 111 4.91 21.29 -4.97
CA GLN A 111 3.66 21.05 -5.70
C GLN A 111 3.75 21.45 -7.17
N ALA A 112 4.44 22.54 -7.48
CA ALA A 112 4.59 23.02 -8.85
C ALA A 112 5.43 22.12 -9.76
N ALA A 113 6.12 21.10 -9.21
CA ALA A 113 7.01 20.21 -9.96
C ALA A 113 6.31 18.93 -10.46
N SER A 114 5.20 18.50 -9.84
CA SER A 114 4.44 17.31 -10.26
C SER A 114 2.97 17.43 -9.91
N ASN A 115 2.14 16.73 -10.68
CA ASN A 115 0.70 16.57 -10.46
C ASN A 115 0.34 15.21 -9.84
N ASP A 116 1.32 14.37 -9.50
CA ASP A 116 1.09 13.00 -9.00
C ASP A 116 0.67 12.98 -7.52
N PHE A 117 0.70 14.14 -6.88
CA PHE A 117 0.35 14.34 -5.47
C PHE A 117 -0.23 15.72 -5.23
N THR A 118 -0.89 15.89 -4.08
CA THR A 118 -1.26 17.19 -3.52
C THR A 118 -0.52 17.41 -2.21
N ILE A 119 0.01 18.63 -2.02
CA ILE A 119 0.61 19.05 -0.75
C ILE A 119 -0.48 19.70 0.12
N LEU A 120 -0.61 19.18 1.34
CA LEU A 120 -1.67 19.61 2.27
C LEU A 120 -1.28 20.85 3.10
N ASN A 121 0.02 21.15 3.16
CA ASN A 121 0.57 22.31 3.89
C ASN A 121 1.47 23.18 3.00
N PRO A 122 0.95 23.81 1.92
CA PRO A 122 1.73 24.51 0.91
C PRO A 122 2.53 25.70 1.46
N ASP A 123 2.07 26.32 2.53
CA ASP A 123 2.70 27.49 3.15
C ASP A 123 3.89 27.15 4.06
N LEU A 124 4.17 25.86 4.23
CA LEU A 124 5.30 25.41 5.05
C LEU A 124 6.60 25.99 4.51
N TYR A 125 7.30 26.74 5.37
CA TYR A 125 8.63 27.30 5.09
C TYR A 125 9.70 26.22 5.08
N ILE A 126 10.61 26.25 4.09
CA ILE A 126 11.71 25.32 3.99
C ILE A 126 13.05 26.07 4.15
N THR A 127 13.34 27.05 3.28
CA THR A 127 14.58 27.86 3.36
C THR A 127 14.45 29.16 2.56
N ASP A 128 15.33 30.12 2.84
CA ASP A 128 15.50 31.34 2.05
C ASP A 128 16.74 31.26 1.15
N ILE A 129 16.60 31.64 -0.11
CA ILE A 129 17.64 31.60 -1.13
C ILE A 129 18.08 33.03 -1.45
N ALA A 130 19.40 33.29 -1.48
CA ALA A 130 19.96 34.58 -1.84
C ALA A 130 19.85 34.86 -3.34
N LYS A 131 20.01 36.16 -3.72
CA LYS A 131 19.75 36.69 -5.08
C LYS A 131 20.50 35.96 -6.20
N ASP A 132 21.74 35.58 -5.98
CA ASP A 132 22.62 35.03 -7.02
C ASP A 132 22.86 33.52 -6.88
N THR A 133 22.01 32.86 -6.06
CA THR A 133 22.12 31.43 -5.76
C THR A 133 21.04 30.61 -6.46
N THR A 134 21.38 29.38 -6.81
CA THR A 134 20.43 28.38 -7.34
C THR A 134 20.47 27.18 -6.42
N LEU A 135 19.29 26.77 -5.91
CA LEU A 135 19.13 25.52 -5.17
C LEU A 135 18.59 24.46 -6.13
N GLU A 136 19.34 23.37 -6.29
CA GLU A 136 18.92 22.17 -7.00
C GLU A 136 18.70 21.05 -5.99
N ILE A 137 17.48 20.50 -5.95
CA ILE A 137 17.11 19.48 -4.99
C ILE A 137 16.31 18.35 -5.68
N GLU A 138 16.64 17.11 -5.34
CA GLU A 138 15.87 15.92 -5.73
C GLU A 138 15.27 15.30 -4.47
N LEU A 139 13.95 15.09 -4.48
CA LEU A 139 13.19 14.49 -3.39
C LEU A 139 12.66 13.13 -3.83
N ARG A 140 12.75 12.13 -2.97
CA ARG A 140 12.15 10.81 -3.18
C ARG A 140 11.06 10.60 -2.15
N LEU A 141 9.86 10.29 -2.63
CA LEU A 141 8.72 9.94 -1.81
C LEU A 141 8.66 8.43 -1.62
N GLY A 142 8.15 8.02 -0.47
CA GLY A 142 7.81 6.64 -0.17
C GLY A 142 6.46 6.53 0.48
N ILE A 143 5.85 5.35 0.40
CA ILE A 143 4.64 4.98 1.13
C ILE A 143 5.06 4.03 2.24
N GLY A 144 4.54 4.23 3.43
CA GLY A 144 4.85 3.41 4.59
C GLY A 144 3.81 3.53 5.70
N LYS A 145 4.11 2.95 6.85
CA LYS A 145 3.27 3.00 8.05
C LYS A 145 4.11 3.47 9.24
N GLY A 146 3.51 4.28 10.10
CA GLY A 146 4.15 4.76 11.31
C GLY A 146 5.41 5.59 11.06
N TYR A 147 6.51 5.24 11.71
CA TYR A 147 7.82 5.89 11.63
C TYR A 147 8.87 4.94 11.06
N LYS A 148 9.72 5.47 10.19
CA LYS A 148 10.86 4.76 9.63
C LYS A 148 12.12 5.63 9.76
N SER A 149 13.18 5.07 10.32
CA SER A 149 14.44 5.79 10.52
C SER A 149 15.20 6.01 9.21
N SER A 150 16.12 6.97 9.21
CA SER A 150 17.00 7.23 8.07
C SER A 150 17.86 6.02 7.70
N GLU A 151 18.28 5.21 8.68
CA GLU A 151 19.02 3.98 8.46
C GLU A 151 18.21 2.96 7.63
N GLU A 152 16.92 2.82 7.92
CA GLU A 152 16.00 1.96 7.17
C GLU A 152 15.63 2.50 5.78
N ASN A 153 15.78 3.82 5.57
CA ASN A 153 15.58 4.48 4.29
C ASN A 153 16.85 4.50 3.43
N THR A 154 17.97 3.98 3.94
CA THR A 154 19.21 3.87 3.19
C THR A 154 19.04 2.88 2.04
N LEU A 155 19.30 3.33 0.81
CA LEU A 155 19.21 2.49 -0.38
C LEU A 155 20.53 1.73 -0.58
N ASN A 156 20.46 0.45 -0.84
CA ASN A 156 21.61 -0.35 -1.26
C ASN A 156 22.12 0.20 -2.59
N ASN A 157 23.41 0.55 -2.68
CA ASN A 157 24.05 1.18 -3.84
C ASN A 157 23.56 2.62 -4.16
N SER A 158 23.23 3.42 -3.13
CA SER A 158 22.89 4.84 -3.33
C SER A 158 24.01 5.60 -4.04
N PRO A 159 23.69 6.41 -5.05
CA PRO A 159 24.63 7.40 -5.57
C PRO A 159 25.12 8.33 -4.46
N VAL A 160 26.37 8.78 -4.57
CA VAL A 160 26.95 9.72 -3.61
C VAL A 160 26.12 11.01 -3.54
N GLY A 161 25.87 11.50 -2.33
CA GLY A 161 25.12 12.74 -2.07
C GLY A 161 23.60 12.54 -1.89
N ILE A 162 23.09 11.31 -1.90
CA ILE A 162 21.72 11.04 -1.45
C ILE A 162 21.72 10.89 0.07
N ILE A 163 20.96 11.74 0.75
CA ILE A 163 20.83 11.78 2.20
C ILE A 163 19.51 11.12 2.56
N PRO A 164 19.52 9.94 3.23
CA PRO A 164 18.30 9.34 3.77
C PRO A 164 17.82 10.15 4.96
N ILE A 165 16.51 10.32 5.10
CA ILE A 165 15.90 11.03 6.23
C ILE A 165 14.87 10.15 6.95
N ASP A 166 14.65 10.44 8.24
CA ASP A 166 13.57 9.79 8.98
C ASP A 166 12.22 10.20 8.37
N SER A 167 11.33 9.25 8.22
CA SER A 167 10.04 9.46 7.59
C SER A 167 8.90 9.18 8.55
N ILE A 168 7.98 10.13 8.69
CA ILE A 168 6.75 10.00 9.48
C ILE A 168 5.61 9.79 8.48
N PHE A 169 5.25 8.53 8.26
CA PHE A 169 4.22 8.16 7.30
C PHE A 169 2.80 8.30 7.86
N ASN A 170 2.65 8.27 9.19
CA ASN A 170 1.33 8.23 9.80
C ASN A 170 0.52 9.51 9.53
N PRO A 171 -0.66 9.41 8.87
CA PRO A 171 -1.51 10.57 8.61
C PRO A 171 -2.35 10.97 9.83
N VAL A 172 -2.51 10.10 10.82
CA VAL A 172 -3.26 10.40 12.03
C VAL A 172 -2.37 11.12 13.02
N THR A 173 -2.70 12.39 13.29
CA THR A 173 -1.88 13.29 14.12
C THR A 173 -2.24 13.23 15.60
N LYS A 174 -3.53 13.00 15.92
CA LYS A 174 -4.01 12.95 17.30
C LYS A 174 -5.16 11.99 17.45
N VAL A 175 -5.10 11.17 18.52
CA VAL A 175 -6.19 10.28 18.93
C VAL A 175 -6.37 10.38 20.43
N THR A 176 -7.57 10.75 20.88
CA THR A 176 -7.96 10.70 22.29
C THR A 176 -9.24 9.90 22.43
N PHE A 177 -9.42 9.23 23.55
CA PHE A 177 -10.67 8.56 23.84
C PHE A 177 -11.06 8.70 25.33
N ASN A 178 -12.35 8.65 25.57
CA ASN A 178 -12.96 8.66 26.91
C ASN A 178 -14.03 7.58 27.00
N VAL A 179 -14.10 6.94 28.17
CA VAL A 179 -15.11 5.93 28.48
C VAL A 179 -16.00 6.45 29.61
N SER A 180 -17.29 6.41 29.41
CA SER A 180 -18.27 6.82 30.41
C SER A 180 -19.39 5.79 30.54
N SER A 181 -20.08 5.76 31.69
CA SER A 181 -21.28 4.93 31.85
C SER A 181 -22.40 5.45 30.94
N LEU A 182 -23.17 4.52 30.37
CA LEU A 182 -24.29 4.86 29.49
C LEU A 182 -25.47 5.36 30.34
N PRO A 183 -25.89 6.63 30.17
CA PRO A 183 -27.00 7.18 30.94
C PRO A 183 -28.32 6.45 30.67
N GLY A 184 -29.03 6.10 31.75
CA GLY A 184 -30.35 5.46 31.67
C GLY A 184 -30.33 3.96 31.36
N ALA A 185 -29.17 3.33 31.26
CA ALA A 185 -29.06 1.88 31.16
C ALA A 185 -29.41 1.22 32.51
N LYS A 186 -30.09 0.05 32.46
CA LYS A 186 -30.39 -0.75 33.66
C LYS A 186 -29.19 -1.62 34.07
N GLU A 187 -28.23 -1.80 33.20
CA GLU A 187 -27.01 -2.58 33.34
C GLU A 187 -25.79 -1.66 33.31
N ASP A 188 -24.65 -2.11 33.82
CA ASP A 188 -23.37 -1.38 33.77
C ASP A 188 -22.81 -1.34 32.34
N LEU A 189 -23.50 -0.61 31.45
CA LEU A 189 -23.09 -0.42 30.06
C LEU A 189 -22.23 0.83 29.91
N GLU A 190 -21.28 0.76 28.99
CA GLU A 190 -20.33 1.81 28.68
C GLU A 190 -20.61 2.50 27.33
N MET A 191 -20.15 3.72 27.23
CA MET A 191 -20.09 4.49 26.01
C MET A 191 -18.64 4.94 25.81
N LEU A 192 -18.10 4.69 24.62
CA LEU A 192 -16.77 5.10 24.19
C LEU A 192 -16.93 6.32 23.26
N SER A 193 -16.31 7.44 23.63
CA SER A 193 -16.08 8.57 22.73
C SER A 193 -14.62 8.54 22.27
N LEU A 194 -14.39 8.61 20.96
CA LEU A 194 -13.07 8.58 20.32
C LEU A 194 -12.93 9.79 19.41
N ASP A 195 -11.96 10.67 19.71
CA ASP A 195 -11.64 11.84 18.89
C ASP A 195 -10.44 11.53 18.03
N VAL A 196 -10.56 11.71 16.72
CA VAL A 196 -9.51 11.43 15.73
C VAL A 196 -9.26 12.67 14.91
N THR A 197 -7.99 13.08 14.82
CA THR A 197 -7.52 14.16 13.96
C THR A 197 -6.49 13.63 12.98
N THR A 198 -6.65 13.95 11.70
CA THR A 198 -5.73 13.59 10.60
C THR A 198 -5.02 14.82 10.07
N ASP A 199 -4.08 14.62 9.17
CA ASP A 199 -3.38 15.68 8.44
C ASP A 199 -4.12 16.10 7.14
N GLY A 200 -5.26 15.46 6.83
CA GLY A 200 -6.07 15.70 5.65
C GLY A 200 -5.78 14.78 4.46
N SER A 201 -4.75 13.92 4.54
CA SER A 201 -4.47 12.93 3.48
C SER A 201 -5.48 11.76 3.48
N ILE A 202 -6.10 11.52 4.61
CA ILE A 202 -7.19 10.55 4.80
C ILE A 202 -8.26 11.16 5.69
N THR A 203 -9.53 10.83 5.45
CA THR A 203 -10.61 11.27 6.35
C THR A 203 -10.55 10.53 7.68
N PRO A 204 -10.97 11.11 8.81
CA PRO A 204 -11.05 10.41 10.09
C PRO A 204 -11.92 9.15 10.03
N ILE A 205 -12.97 9.15 9.22
CA ILE A 205 -13.89 8.00 9.03
C ILE A 205 -13.14 6.85 8.35
N ASP A 206 -12.46 7.12 7.25
CA ASP A 206 -11.70 6.10 6.52
C ASP A 206 -10.55 5.55 7.36
N ALA A 207 -9.87 6.41 8.13
CA ALA A 207 -8.82 5.97 9.06
C ALA A 207 -9.35 5.00 10.13
N VAL A 208 -10.50 5.31 10.76
CA VAL A 208 -11.13 4.43 11.76
C VAL A 208 -11.61 3.13 11.12
N SER A 209 -12.23 3.20 9.94
CA SER A 209 -12.70 2.04 9.19
C SER A 209 -11.54 1.11 8.83
N TYR A 210 -10.46 1.66 8.27
CA TYR A 210 -9.25 0.92 7.94
C TYR A 210 -8.63 0.22 9.16
N CYS A 211 -8.46 0.94 10.27
CA CYS A 211 -7.90 0.36 11.49
C CYS A 211 -8.80 -0.72 12.10
N SER A 212 -10.11 -0.55 12.01
CA SER A 212 -11.08 -1.56 12.48
C SER A 212 -10.97 -2.84 11.64
N SER A 213 -10.79 -2.73 10.33
CA SER A 213 -10.54 -3.87 9.44
C SER A 213 -9.24 -4.59 9.80
N VAL A 214 -8.14 -3.86 9.97
CA VAL A 214 -6.83 -4.42 10.36
C VAL A 214 -6.93 -5.17 11.70
N LEU A 215 -7.60 -4.59 12.71
CA LEU A 215 -7.78 -5.24 14.01
C LEU A 215 -8.65 -6.49 13.89
N SER A 216 -9.74 -6.43 13.10
CA SER A 216 -10.62 -7.58 12.86
C SER A 216 -9.86 -8.73 12.20
N GLU A 217 -9.04 -8.45 11.21
CA GLU A 217 -8.21 -9.45 10.54
C GLU A 217 -7.25 -10.16 11.52
N HIS A 218 -6.55 -9.40 12.35
CA HIS A 218 -5.67 -9.98 13.38
C HIS A 218 -6.43 -10.81 14.42
N TYR A 219 -7.63 -10.37 14.86
CA TYR A 219 -8.46 -11.14 15.77
C TYR A 219 -9.02 -12.40 15.12
N ASN A 220 -9.34 -12.36 13.83
CA ASN A 220 -9.80 -13.54 13.08
C ASN A 220 -8.70 -14.60 12.98
N ILE A 221 -7.44 -14.21 12.78
CA ILE A 221 -6.29 -15.12 12.83
C ILE A 221 -6.22 -15.82 14.20
N ILE A 222 -6.37 -15.07 15.28
CA ILE A 222 -6.36 -15.64 16.63
C ILE A 222 -7.58 -16.56 16.85
N HIS A 223 -8.77 -16.16 16.37
CA HIS A 223 -9.98 -16.96 16.46
C HIS A 223 -9.86 -18.31 15.74
N SER A 224 -9.12 -18.37 14.65
CA SER A 224 -8.91 -19.59 13.85
C SER A 224 -8.03 -20.66 14.53
N ILE A 225 -7.45 -20.38 15.72
CA ILE A 225 -6.66 -21.37 16.48
C ILE A 225 -7.45 -22.65 16.75
N SER A 226 -8.77 -22.54 16.94
CA SER A 226 -9.64 -23.70 17.17
C SER A 226 -9.94 -24.52 15.91
N ASN A 227 -9.69 -23.98 14.74
CA ASN A 227 -9.89 -24.59 13.42
C ASN A 227 -8.64 -24.46 12.57
N PRO A 228 -7.65 -25.36 12.75
CA PRO A 228 -6.34 -25.26 12.03
C PRO A 228 -6.47 -25.36 10.50
N SER A 229 -7.59 -25.87 9.98
CA SER A 229 -7.87 -25.92 8.54
C SER A 229 -8.16 -24.55 7.90
N VAL A 230 -8.35 -23.49 8.68
CA VAL A 230 -8.53 -22.11 8.19
C VAL A 230 -7.19 -21.33 8.20
N LEU A 231 -6.14 -21.90 8.79
CA LEU A 231 -4.79 -21.33 8.82
C LEU A 231 -3.97 -21.65 7.56
N GLU A 232 -4.59 -21.88 6.40
CA GLU A 232 -3.94 -21.53 5.16
C GLU A 232 -3.91 -19.99 5.06
N ILE A 233 -3.11 -19.39 5.96
CA ILE A 233 -2.55 -18.05 5.72
C ILE A 233 -1.92 -18.19 4.34
N ASP A 234 -2.41 -17.40 3.38
CA ASP A 234 -1.76 -17.18 2.11
C ASP A 234 -0.26 -17.08 2.37
N LYS A 235 0.46 -18.16 2.11
CA LYS A 235 1.92 -18.05 2.01
C LYS A 235 2.11 -16.92 1.03
N PRO A 236 3.01 -15.95 1.31
CA PRO A 236 3.28 -14.90 0.35
C PRO A 236 3.44 -15.61 -0.99
N VAL A 237 2.51 -15.33 -1.91
CA VAL A 237 2.45 -16.03 -3.21
C VAL A 237 3.83 -15.86 -3.76
N SER A 238 4.60 -16.96 -3.86
CA SER A 238 6.00 -16.87 -4.29
C SER A 238 5.99 -16.21 -5.67
N GLU A 239 6.98 -15.40 -5.97
CA GLU A 239 7.09 -14.77 -7.30
C GLU A 239 6.94 -15.80 -8.42
N GLU A 240 7.35 -17.05 -8.17
CA GLU A 240 7.18 -18.20 -9.06
C GLU A 240 5.69 -18.52 -9.31
N ILE A 241 4.84 -18.49 -8.28
CA ILE A 241 3.40 -18.77 -8.42
C ILE A 241 2.73 -17.62 -9.21
N LEU A 242 3.10 -16.36 -8.95
CA LEU A 242 2.59 -15.21 -9.70
C LEU A 242 3.03 -15.23 -11.17
N GLN A 243 4.27 -15.65 -11.45
CA GLN A 243 4.77 -15.79 -12.82
C GLN A 243 4.05 -16.93 -13.53
N THR A 244 3.90 -18.09 -12.89
CA THR A 244 3.18 -19.25 -13.45
C THR A 244 1.72 -18.90 -13.72
N ARG A 245 1.06 -18.16 -12.83
CA ARG A 245 -0.31 -17.69 -13.01
C ARG A 245 -0.45 -16.82 -14.25
N LYS A 246 0.43 -15.81 -14.42
CA LYS A 246 0.43 -14.95 -15.62
C LYS A 246 0.60 -15.75 -16.90
N LEU A 247 1.46 -16.76 -16.89
CA LEU A 247 1.65 -17.65 -18.03
C LEU A 247 0.40 -18.49 -18.32
N LEU A 248 -0.32 -18.97 -17.31
CA LEU A 248 -1.55 -19.74 -17.49
C LEU A 248 -2.71 -18.88 -18.02
N GLU A 249 -2.73 -17.59 -17.72
CA GLU A 249 -3.72 -16.60 -18.19
C GLU A 249 -3.38 -16.04 -19.57
N SER A 250 -2.15 -16.26 -20.07
CA SER A 250 -1.71 -15.80 -21.39
C SER A 250 -2.38 -16.58 -22.52
N SER A 251 -2.51 -15.92 -23.69
CA SER A 251 -3.01 -16.52 -24.93
C SER A 251 -2.00 -17.52 -25.52
N ILE A 252 -2.51 -18.55 -26.17
CA ILE A 252 -1.68 -19.49 -26.95
C ILE A 252 -0.89 -18.79 -28.06
N ASP A 253 -1.27 -17.59 -28.48
CA ASP A 253 -0.56 -16.78 -29.49
C ASP A 253 0.86 -16.42 -29.02
N GLU A 254 1.07 -16.28 -27.72
CA GLU A 254 2.37 -15.95 -27.14
C GLU A 254 3.37 -17.12 -27.16
N MET A 255 2.89 -18.34 -27.42
CA MET A 255 3.75 -19.53 -27.50
C MET A 255 4.56 -19.61 -28.80
N GLU A 256 4.36 -18.70 -29.76
CA GLU A 256 5.04 -18.73 -31.08
C GLU A 256 4.99 -20.12 -31.74
N LEU A 257 3.80 -20.68 -31.85
CA LEU A 257 3.55 -22.00 -32.45
C LEU A 257 3.57 -21.94 -33.98
N SER A 258 3.81 -23.09 -34.62
CA SER A 258 3.59 -23.18 -36.06
C SER A 258 2.14 -22.90 -36.41
N VAL A 259 1.89 -22.30 -37.59
CA VAL A 259 0.53 -21.95 -38.08
C VAL A 259 -0.40 -23.17 -38.02
N ARG A 260 0.14 -24.37 -38.25
CA ARG A 260 -0.63 -25.61 -38.20
C ARG A 260 -1.05 -25.98 -36.78
N SER A 261 -0.14 -25.90 -35.80
CA SER A 261 -0.42 -26.19 -34.39
C SER A 261 -1.40 -25.18 -33.81
N HIS A 262 -1.20 -23.88 -34.12
CA HIS A 262 -2.09 -22.80 -33.71
C HIS A 262 -3.53 -22.99 -34.24
N ASN A 263 -3.70 -23.20 -35.51
CA ASN A 263 -5.04 -23.42 -36.13
C ASN A 263 -5.76 -24.65 -35.57
N CYS A 264 -5.01 -25.69 -35.18
CA CYS A 264 -5.60 -26.89 -34.57
C CYS A 264 -6.11 -26.60 -33.16
N LEU A 265 -5.38 -25.80 -32.36
CA LEU A 265 -5.80 -25.41 -31.02
C LEU A 265 -7.01 -24.48 -31.06
N GLU A 266 -7.01 -23.50 -31.99
CA GLU A 266 -8.13 -22.61 -32.20
C GLU A 266 -9.40 -23.38 -32.63
N ALA A 267 -9.27 -24.34 -33.55
CA ALA A 267 -10.36 -25.22 -33.95
C ALA A 267 -10.88 -26.13 -32.81
N ALA A 268 -10.03 -26.44 -31.83
CA ALA A 268 -10.39 -27.16 -30.61
C ALA A 268 -10.98 -26.25 -29.52
N GLY A 269 -11.05 -24.91 -29.73
CA GLY A 269 -11.55 -23.94 -28.76
C GLY A 269 -10.60 -23.67 -27.60
N ILE A 270 -9.32 -24.01 -27.73
CA ILE A 270 -8.29 -23.77 -26.72
C ILE A 270 -7.60 -22.45 -27.06
N THR A 271 -7.84 -21.41 -26.27
CA THR A 271 -7.32 -20.06 -26.49
C THR A 271 -6.31 -19.61 -25.42
N LEU A 272 -6.32 -20.24 -24.25
CA LEU A 272 -5.44 -19.92 -23.13
C LEU A 272 -4.48 -21.07 -22.83
N ILE A 273 -3.28 -20.75 -22.41
CA ILE A 273 -2.26 -21.74 -22.01
C ILE A 273 -2.77 -22.59 -20.84
N GLY A 274 -3.51 -22.02 -19.88
CA GLY A 274 -4.11 -22.74 -18.77
C GLY A 274 -5.10 -23.82 -19.19
N ALA A 275 -5.89 -23.57 -20.24
CA ALA A 275 -6.79 -24.58 -20.82
C ALA A 275 -6.04 -25.71 -21.53
N LEU A 276 -4.87 -25.40 -22.11
CA LEU A 276 -4.01 -26.36 -22.79
C LEU A 276 -3.32 -27.32 -21.79
N VAL A 277 -2.75 -26.80 -20.69
CA VAL A 277 -2.03 -27.60 -19.69
C VAL A 277 -2.93 -28.55 -18.90
N GLN A 278 -4.22 -28.27 -18.80
CA GLN A 278 -5.20 -29.17 -18.17
C GLN A 278 -5.51 -30.41 -19.01
N LYS A 279 -5.20 -30.38 -20.31
CA LYS A 279 -5.42 -31.50 -21.20
C LYS A 279 -4.33 -32.55 -21.06
N GLU A 280 -4.69 -33.81 -21.30
CA GLU A 280 -3.71 -34.87 -21.40
C GLU A 280 -3.18 -35.01 -22.85
N GLU A 281 -1.95 -35.50 -23.00
CA GLU A 281 -1.32 -35.73 -24.30
C GLU A 281 -2.17 -36.65 -25.19
N SER A 282 -2.86 -37.64 -24.57
CA SER A 282 -3.78 -38.55 -25.23
C SER A 282 -4.98 -37.85 -25.84
N GLU A 283 -5.57 -36.90 -25.13
CA GLU A 283 -6.71 -36.10 -25.62
C GLU A 283 -6.30 -35.21 -26.81
N MET A 284 -5.07 -34.70 -26.79
CA MET A 284 -4.57 -33.86 -27.89
C MET A 284 -4.44 -34.60 -29.22
N LEU A 285 -4.16 -35.91 -29.17
CA LEU A 285 -4.07 -36.74 -30.38
C LEU A 285 -5.45 -37.11 -30.98
N GLU A 286 -6.55 -36.93 -30.24
CA GLU A 286 -7.90 -37.18 -30.72
C GLU A 286 -8.46 -36.01 -31.58
N TYR A 287 -7.83 -34.81 -31.49
CA TYR A 287 -8.26 -33.67 -32.29
C TYR A 287 -7.96 -33.84 -33.78
N LYS A 288 -8.94 -33.48 -34.60
CA LYS A 288 -8.85 -33.60 -36.05
C LYS A 288 -7.69 -32.77 -36.64
N ASN A 289 -6.83 -33.43 -37.44
CA ASN A 289 -5.62 -32.83 -38.04
C ASN A 289 -4.47 -32.53 -37.09
N PHE A 290 -4.54 -32.96 -35.81
CA PHE A 290 -3.45 -32.87 -34.86
C PHE A 290 -2.57 -34.14 -34.90
N GLY A 291 -1.28 -33.97 -35.10
CA GLY A 291 -0.36 -35.07 -35.27
C GLY A 291 0.79 -35.03 -34.25
N ARG A 292 1.54 -36.15 -34.15
CA ARG A 292 2.69 -36.31 -33.23
C ARG A 292 3.74 -35.20 -33.35
N LYS A 293 3.92 -34.59 -34.54
CA LYS A 293 4.86 -33.48 -34.72
C LYS A 293 4.37 -32.20 -33.97
N SER A 294 3.07 -31.89 -34.09
CA SER A 294 2.48 -30.76 -33.38
C SER A 294 2.43 -31.00 -31.87
N LEU A 295 2.22 -32.24 -31.42
CA LEU A 295 2.28 -32.58 -30.00
C LEU A 295 3.68 -32.33 -29.41
N ASN A 296 4.72 -32.84 -30.12
CA ASN A 296 6.10 -32.64 -29.67
C ASN A 296 6.50 -31.16 -29.62
N GLU A 297 6.03 -30.35 -30.58
CA GLU A 297 6.23 -28.88 -30.57
C GLU A 297 5.60 -28.23 -29.31
N LEU A 298 4.38 -28.64 -28.95
CA LEU A 298 3.72 -28.14 -27.73
C LEU A 298 4.41 -28.57 -26.47
N ILE A 299 4.86 -29.84 -26.39
CA ILE A 299 5.61 -30.38 -25.24
C ILE A 299 6.88 -29.53 -25.02
N GLU A 300 7.68 -29.34 -26.08
CA GLU A 300 8.93 -28.58 -26.02
C GLU A 300 8.69 -27.12 -25.58
N LYS A 301 7.62 -26.47 -26.10
CA LYS A 301 7.26 -25.10 -25.71
C LYS A 301 6.78 -25.02 -24.26
N LEU A 302 5.92 -25.93 -23.81
CA LEU A 302 5.47 -26.00 -22.42
C LEU A 302 6.62 -26.25 -21.44
N GLU A 303 7.54 -27.19 -21.78
CA GLU A 303 8.73 -27.44 -20.96
C GLU A 303 9.64 -26.20 -20.83
N THR A 304 9.80 -25.43 -21.91
CA THR A 304 10.56 -24.17 -21.89
C THR A 304 9.92 -23.14 -20.94
N MET A 305 8.59 -23.18 -20.78
CA MET A 305 7.82 -22.33 -19.86
C MET A 305 7.70 -22.93 -18.45
N GLY A 306 8.28 -24.13 -18.20
CA GLY A 306 8.16 -24.82 -16.92
C GLY A 306 6.79 -25.46 -16.66
N LEU A 307 5.98 -25.66 -17.73
CA LEU A 307 4.63 -26.24 -17.68
C LEU A 307 4.61 -27.65 -18.25
N LYS A 308 3.56 -28.42 -17.94
CA LYS A 308 3.36 -29.81 -18.43
C LYS A 308 1.90 -30.04 -18.78
N PHE A 309 1.64 -30.99 -19.69
CA PHE A 309 0.29 -31.53 -19.89
C PHE A 309 -0.20 -32.28 -18.63
N GLY A 310 -1.52 -32.23 -18.36
CA GLY A 310 -2.13 -32.85 -17.19
C GLY A 310 -1.76 -32.16 -15.87
N MET A 311 -1.31 -30.91 -15.90
CA MET A 311 -0.95 -30.17 -14.69
C MET A 311 -2.21 -29.72 -13.94
N ASP A 312 -2.24 -29.91 -12.62
CA ASP A 312 -3.27 -29.34 -11.76
C ASP A 312 -3.00 -27.84 -11.59
N ILE A 313 -3.91 -27.01 -12.12
CA ILE A 313 -3.82 -25.57 -12.04
C ILE A 313 -4.58 -24.97 -10.84
N SER A 314 -5.28 -25.78 -10.05
CA SER A 314 -6.04 -25.34 -8.87
C SER A 314 -5.23 -24.50 -7.88
N PRO A 315 -3.91 -24.77 -7.66
CA PRO A 315 -3.07 -23.96 -6.77
C PRO A 315 -2.75 -22.55 -7.30
N TYR A 316 -2.99 -22.31 -8.59
CA TYR A 316 -2.66 -21.05 -9.28
C TYR A 316 -3.88 -20.19 -9.60
N LEU A 317 -5.12 -20.71 -9.40
CA LEU A 317 -6.37 -19.98 -9.63
C LEU A 317 -6.78 -19.26 -8.34
N ASP A 318 -7.34 -18.04 -8.46
CA ASP A 318 -8.00 -17.39 -7.32
C ASP A 318 -9.32 -18.09 -7.02
N ASN A 319 -9.63 -18.24 -5.73
CA ASN A 319 -10.89 -18.81 -5.25
C ASN A 319 -12.12 -17.90 -5.46
N GLU A 320 -12.05 -16.85 -6.31
CA GLU A 320 -13.17 -15.90 -6.49
C GLU A 320 -14.28 -16.37 -7.44
N ASN A 321 -14.18 -17.56 -8.06
CA ASN A 321 -15.17 -18.02 -9.04
C ASN A 321 -15.99 -19.27 -8.62
N ASN A 322 -16.14 -19.54 -7.32
CA ASN A 322 -16.96 -20.67 -6.85
C ASN A 322 -18.30 -20.25 -6.19
N GLU A 323 -18.91 -19.15 -6.64
CA GLU A 323 -20.32 -18.85 -6.37
C GLU A 323 -21.02 -18.49 -7.69
N ALA A 324 -21.54 -19.50 -8.36
CA ALA A 324 -22.59 -19.37 -9.38
C ALA A 324 -23.57 -20.53 -9.23
#